data_32be2861d98c9f3b037681254cf64518
#
_entry.id   32be2861d98c9f3b037681254cf64518
#
_cell.length_a   1.000
_cell.length_b   1.000
_cell.length_c   1.000
_cell.angle_alpha   90.00
_cell.angle_beta   90.00
_cell.angle_gamma   90.00
#
_symmetry.space_group_name_H-M   'P 1'
#
loop_
_entity.id
_entity.type
_entity.pdbx_description
1 polymer ?
#
loop_
_entity_poly.entity_id
_entity_poly.type
_entity_poly.pdbx_seq_one_letter_code
_entity_poly.pdbx_strand_id
1 'polypeptide(L)'
;MSATAPNYNHTVTACFVGYITQAVINNFMPLLFVTFAATLGIDMARLSALITVNFVTQLVVDVLAGKFVDRIGYKPCIIAAHLAALAGLLALGLLPTRVPDPYLAILAAIFLYALGGGLIEVMVSPIVEACPSEHKAKAMSLLHSFYCWGQLGTVAISTLFLFAFGTGSWPVLACLWAIVPAIGIAMFAGAPMPRIVPEGTATMRFADLSKKPVFYLMFLMMLCAGAAEQGMSQWASAFAESGLGVTKVIGDLAGPAAFALMMGLSRTIYGVLGHRLNLTAFIASSSVLCVAMYLTAALTTAPVLGLLACALTGFSVGIMWPGTFSMAADAMPGGGTLMFALLAVAGALGCAGGPAVVGLVASANGDSLKTGLLFGSMFALVLLACVVAARKTVVGEREPLH
;
A
#
# COMPACT_ATOMS: atom_id res chain seq x y z
N MET A 1 42.21 -13.67 -14.00
CA MET A 1 41.09 -14.16 -13.21
C MET A 1 39.84 -13.48 -13.78
N SER A 2 39.00 -14.21 -14.51
CA SER A 2 37.71 -13.69 -15.02
C SER A 2 36.82 -13.39 -13.80
N ALA A 3 36.55 -12.14 -13.56
CA ALA A 3 35.56 -11.76 -12.54
C ALA A 3 34.20 -12.30 -13.02
N THR A 4 33.69 -13.32 -12.35
CA THR A 4 32.35 -13.83 -12.58
C THR A 4 31.37 -12.65 -12.47
N ALA A 5 30.52 -12.46 -13.49
CA ALA A 5 29.50 -11.41 -13.47
C ALA A 5 28.67 -11.46 -12.16
N PRO A 6 28.41 -10.33 -11.52
CA PRO A 6 27.69 -10.31 -10.25
C PRO A 6 26.31 -10.97 -10.41
N ASN A 7 25.97 -11.88 -9.49
CA ASN A 7 24.68 -12.55 -9.48
C ASN A 7 23.63 -11.63 -8.81
N TYR A 8 22.82 -10.95 -9.61
CA TYR A 8 21.77 -10.04 -9.15
C TYR A 8 20.51 -10.75 -8.63
N ASN A 9 20.39 -12.07 -8.73
CA ASN A 9 19.24 -12.80 -8.16
C ASN A 9 19.16 -12.59 -6.64
N HIS A 10 20.31 -12.49 -5.97
CA HIS A 10 20.35 -12.18 -4.54
C HIS A 10 19.78 -10.77 -4.23
N THR A 11 20.10 -9.80 -5.07
CA THR A 11 19.56 -8.42 -4.95
C THR A 11 18.05 -8.39 -5.16
N VAL A 12 17.56 -9.08 -6.19
CA VAL A 12 16.11 -9.17 -6.46
C VAL A 12 15.38 -9.86 -5.30
N THR A 13 15.94 -10.95 -4.75
CA THR A 13 15.36 -11.63 -3.57
C THR A 13 15.39 -10.73 -2.33
N ALA A 14 16.44 -9.93 -2.13
CA ALA A 14 16.49 -8.94 -1.06
C ALA A 14 15.38 -7.87 -1.22
N CYS A 15 15.07 -7.44 -2.44
CA CYS A 15 13.96 -6.53 -2.71
C CYS A 15 12.59 -7.17 -2.40
N PHE A 16 12.42 -8.48 -2.60
CA PHE A 16 11.20 -9.18 -2.16
C PHE A 16 11.03 -9.13 -0.64
N VAL A 17 12.12 -9.35 0.13
CA VAL A 17 12.10 -9.18 1.58
C VAL A 17 11.82 -7.73 1.97
N GLY A 18 12.31 -6.75 1.19
CA GLY A 18 11.95 -5.35 1.35
C GLY A 18 10.44 -5.12 1.27
N TYR A 19 9.76 -5.66 0.26
CA TYR A 19 8.30 -5.53 0.16
C TYR A 19 7.52 -6.33 1.22
N ILE A 20 8.05 -7.46 1.71
CA ILE A 20 7.48 -8.11 2.89
C ILE A 20 7.63 -7.21 4.12
N THR A 21 8.78 -6.55 4.31
CA THR A 21 8.99 -5.57 5.39
C THR A 21 7.98 -4.43 5.30
N GLN A 22 7.77 -3.89 4.10
CA GLN A 22 6.77 -2.85 3.83
C GLN A 22 5.35 -3.31 4.16
N ALA A 23 5.02 -4.55 3.79
CA ALA A 23 3.72 -5.14 4.11
C ALA A 23 3.50 -5.28 5.62
N VAL A 24 4.52 -5.68 6.39
CA VAL A 24 4.47 -5.72 7.86
C VAL A 24 4.21 -4.33 8.43
N ILE A 25 4.97 -3.32 7.99
CA ILE A 25 4.85 -1.93 8.45
C ILE A 25 3.43 -1.40 8.23
N ASN A 26 2.84 -1.67 7.08
CA ASN A 26 1.53 -1.10 6.72
C ASN A 26 0.34 -1.89 7.29
N ASN A 27 0.50 -3.18 7.61
CA ASN A 27 -0.65 -4.05 7.88
C ASN A 27 -0.66 -4.66 9.30
N PHE A 28 0.43 -4.59 10.06
CA PHE A 28 0.46 -5.17 11.41
C PHE A 28 -0.33 -4.33 12.43
N MET A 29 -0.10 -3.02 12.45
CA MET A 29 -0.70 -2.15 13.47
C MET A 29 -2.23 -2.08 13.40
N PRO A 30 -2.90 -2.06 12.23
CA PRO A 30 -4.36 -2.08 12.15
C PRO A 30 -5.03 -3.28 12.81
N LEU A 31 -4.35 -4.44 12.88
CA LEU A 31 -4.85 -5.64 13.58
C LEU A 31 -4.96 -5.45 15.11
N LEU A 32 -4.31 -4.42 15.63
CA LEU A 32 -4.26 -4.12 17.06
C LEU A 32 -5.23 -3.02 17.49
N PHE A 33 -6.00 -2.42 16.57
CA PHE A 33 -6.86 -1.27 16.87
C PHE A 33 -7.87 -1.55 17.96
N VAL A 34 -8.61 -2.66 17.86
CA VAL A 34 -9.59 -3.05 18.88
C VAL A 34 -8.90 -3.33 20.22
N THR A 35 -7.73 -3.98 20.18
CA THR A 35 -6.92 -4.23 21.38
C THR A 35 -6.45 -2.91 22.00
N PHE A 36 -5.98 -1.95 21.23
CA PHE A 36 -5.53 -0.64 21.72
C PHE A 36 -6.69 0.18 22.29
N ALA A 37 -7.86 0.16 21.65
CA ALA A 37 -9.05 0.81 22.19
C ALA A 37 -9.46 0.20 23.53
N ALA A 38 -9.51 -1.13 23.64
CA ALA A 38 -9.96 -1.83 24.84
C ALA A 38 -8.95 -1.77 25.98
N THR A 39 -7.62 -1.88 25.69
CA THR A 39 -6.61 -2.03 26.75
C THR A 39 -5.87 -0.73 27.10
N LEU A 40 -5.75 0.18 26.14
CA LEU A 40 -5.02 1.45 26.29
C LEU A 40 -5.95 2.67 26.26
N GLY A 41 -7.26 2.48 26.04
CA GLY A 41 -8.24 3.57 25.99
C GLY A 41 -8.01 4.54 24.83
N ILE A 42 -7.40 4.08 23.71
CA ILE A 42 -7.13 4.90 22.52
C ILE A 42 -8.42 5.01 21.72
N ASP A 43 -8.91 6.22 21.54
CA ASP A 43 -10.13 6.50 20.79
C ASP A 43 -9.93 6.35 19.25
N MET A 44 -11.02 6.28 18.52
CA MET A 44 -11.05 6.07 17.06
C MET A 44 -10.30 7.18 16.30
N ALA A 45 -10.37 8.43 16.75
CA ALA A 45 -9.68 9.55 16.12
C ALA A 45 -8.15 9.40 16.26
N ARG A 46 -7.68 8.98 17.43
CA ARG A 46 -6.26 8.70 17.67
C ARG A 46 -5.78 7.47 16.88
N LEU A 47 -6.58 6.41 16.78
CA LEU A 47 -6.26 5.26 15.91
C LEU A 47 -6.14 5.69 14.45
N SER A 48 -7.06 6.53 13.96
CA SER A 48 -6.98 7.11 12.61
C SER A 48 -5.71 7.95 12.42
N ALA A 49 -5.30 8.72 13.44
CA ALA A 49 -4.06 9.51 13.39
C ALA A 49 -2.81 8.63 13.28
N LEU A 50 -2.79 7.44 13.90
CA LEU A 50 -1.67 6.49 13.75
C LEU A 50 -1.50 6.04 12.29
N ILE A 51 -2.61 5.73 11.60
CA ILE A 51 -2.58 5.39 10.17
C ILE A 51 -2.07 6.58 9.35
N THR A 52 -2.63 7.76 9.61
CA THR A 52 -2.27 9.00 8.90
C THR A 52 -0.78 9.29 9.06
N VAL A 53 -0.23 9.20 10.27
CA VAL A 53 1.20 9.42 10.53
C VAL A 53 2.06 8.41 9.77
N ASN A 54 1.68 7.13 9.72
CA ASN A 54 2.40 6.12 8.95
C ASN A 54 2.51 6.55 7.47
N PHE A 55 1.39 6.80 6.81
CA PHE A 55 1.38 7.09 5.37
C PHE A 55 1.90 8.49 5.02
N VAL A 56 1.63 9.51 5.85
CA VAL A 56 2.19 10.85 5.63
C VAL A 56 3.70 10.86 5.80
N THR A 57 4.24 10.11 6.77
CA THR A 57 5.68 9.96 6.93
C THR A 57 6.30 9.31 5.70
N GLN A 58 5.70 8.22 5.19
CA GLN A 58 6.16 7.57 3.97
C GLN A 58 6.11 8.53 2.78
N LEU A 59 4.99 9.22 2.57
CA LEU A 59 4.84 10.22 1.52
C LEU A 59 5.93 11.32 1.57
N VAL A 60 6.23 11.85 2.75
CA VAL A 60 7.29 12.87 2.91
C VAL A 60 8.65 12.27 2.54
N VAL A 61 8.91 11.05 2.96
CA VAL A 61 10.15 10.34 2.61
C VAL A 61 10.23 10.10 1.10
N ASP A 62 9.14 9.69 0.44
CA ASP A 62 9.09 9.47 -1.00
C ASP A 62 9.48 10.72 -1.79
N VAL A 63 8.92 11.87 -1.40
CA VAL A 63 9.23 13.16 -2.03
C VAL A 63 10.69 13.58 -1.82
N LEU A 64 11.23 13.31 -0.63
CA LEU A 64 12.58 13.71 -0.26
C LEU A 64 13.65 12.74 -0.78
N ALA A 65 13.34 11.44 -0.86
CA ALA A 65 14.29 10.38 -1.20
C ALA A 65 15.01 10.62 -2.53
N GLY A 66 14.28 11.07 -3.56
CA GLY A 66 14.87 11.38 -4.86
C GLY A 66 16.01 12.41 -4.85
N LYS A 67 16.13 13.21 -3.77
CA LYS A 67 17.20 14.22 -3.64
C LYS A 67 18.45 13.69 -2.96
N PHE A 68 18.32 12.74 -2.03
CA PHE A 68 19.45 12.28 -1.22
C PHE A 68 19.89 10.85 -1.52
N VAL A 69 18.99 9.97 -2.00
CA VAL A 69 19.35 8.59 -2.34
C VAL A 69 20.39 8.55 -3.45
N ASP A 70 20.25 9.38 -4.48
CA ASP A 70 21.22 9.45 -5.58
C ASP A 70 22.61 9.96 -5.13
N ARG A 71 22.66 10.78 -4.08
CA ARG A 71 23.92 11.32 -3.53
C ARG A 71 24.61 10.36 -2.56
N ILE A 72 23.84 9.71 -1.71
CA ILE A 72 24.33 8.79 -0.66
C ILE A 72 24.59 7.40 -1.27
N GLY A 73 23.78 7.00 -2.24
CA GLY A 73 23.77 5.68 -2.88
C GLY A 73 22.70 4.76 -2.33
N TYR A 74 22.20 3.89 -3.20
CA TYR A 74 21.07 3.00 -2.90
C TYR A 74 21.38 2.00 -1.79
N LYS A 75 22.60 1.42 -1.76
CA LYS A 75 22.94 0.39 -0.77
C LYS A 75 22.91 0.90 0.68
N PRO A 76 23.58 1.99 1.05
CA PRO A 76 23.51 2.52 2.42
C PRO A 76 22.09 2.99 2.77
N CYS A 77 21.34 3.58 1.82
CA CYS A 77 19.97 4.04 2.07
C CYS A 77 19.01 2.87 2.33
N ILE A 78 19.07 1.79 1.55
CA ILE A 78 18.18 0.63 1.77
C ILE A 78 18.49 -0.10 3.07
N ILE A 79 19.76 -0.17 3.48
CA ILE A 79 20.16 -0.72 4.79
C ILE A 79 19.66 0.18 5.91
N ALA A 80 19.83 1.50 5.81
CA ALA A 80 19.30 2.46 6.78
C ALA A 80 17.76 2.38 6.89
N ALA A 81 17.07 2.17 5.78
CA ALA A 81 15.63 1.96 5.76
C ALA A 81 15.20 0.74 6.58
N HIS A 82 15.87 -0.40 6.38
CA HIS A 82 15.59 -1.60 7.15
C HIS A 82 16.00 -1.47 8.63
N LEU A 83 17.07 -0.70 8.95
CA LEU A 83 17.44 -0.38 10.33
C LEU A 83 16.35 0.47 11.02
N ALA A 84 15.78 1.46 10.33
CA ALA A 84 14.68 2.27 10.85
C ALA A 84 13.42 1.41 11.07
N ALA A 85 13.08 0.52 10.12
CA ALA A 85 11.99 -0.43 10.25
C ALA A 85 12.18 -1.37 11.46
N LEU A 86 13.39 -1.95 11.60
CA LEU A 86 13.77 -2.80 12.72
C LEU A 86 13.62 -2.05 14.06
N ALA A 87 14.23 -0.88 14.16
CA ALA A 87 14.19 -0.07 15.39
C ALA A 87 12.76 0.35 15.75
N GLY A 88 11.95 0.73 14.76
CA GLY A 88 10.55 1.10 14.97
C GLY A 88 9.69 -0.07 15.46
N LEU A 89 9.84 -1.27 14.89
CA LEU A 89 9.11 -2.47 15.35
C LEU A 89 9.56 -2.91 16.75
N LEU A 90 10.86 -2.84 17.05
CA LEU A 90 11.35 -3.07 18.42
C LEU A 90 10.84 -2.02 19.40
N ALA A 91 10.83 -0.74 19.01
CA ALA A 91 10.29 0.34 19.84
C ALA A 91 8.79 0.11 20.10
N LEU A 92 8.01 -0.30 19.09
CA LEU A 92 6.59 -0.65 19.24
C LEU A 92 6.39 -1.79 20.26
N GLY A 93 7.24 -2.82 20.22
CA GLY A 93 7.12 -3.95 21.15
C GLY A 93 7.62 -3.66 22.57
N LEU A 94 8.54 -2.69 22.74
CA LEU A 94 9.23 -2.51 24.02
C LEU A 94 8.81 -1.25 24.80
N LEU A 95 8.43 -0.17 24.11
CA LEU A 95 8.24 1.13 24.78
C LEU A 95 6.83 1.33 25.37
N PRO A 96 5.71 1.00 24.68
CA PRO A 96 4.37 1.37 25.15
C PRO A 96 4.01 0.83 26.53
N THR A 97 4.57 -0.31 26.91
CA THR A 97 4.34 -0.92 28.23
C THR A 97 5.27 -0.40 29.34
N ARG A 98 6.23 0.47 29.01
CA ARG A 98 7.27 0.96 29.94
C ARG A 98 7.27 2.46 30.16
N VAL A 99 6.45 3.19 29.41
CA VAL A 99 6.39 4.67 29.50
C VAL A 99 5.01 5.11 30.00
N PRO A 100 4.91 6.30 30.61
CA PRO A 100 3.64 6.79 31.18
C PRO A 100 2.56 7.04 30.11
N ASP A 101 2.94 7.40 28.88
CA ASP A 101 2.02 7.62 27.76
C ASP A 101 2.25 6.57 26.66
N PRO A 102 1.48 5.47 26.65
CA PRO A 102 1.61 4.43 25.61
C PRO A 102 1.34 4.97 24.20
N TYR A 103 0.42 5.92 24.04
CA TYR A 103 0.06 6.46 22.74
C TYR A 103 1.24 7.19 22.06
N LEU A 104 1.95 8.05 22.80
CA LEU A 104 3.13 8.73 22.28
C LEU A 104 4.25 7.76 21.92
N ALA A 105 4.42 6.69 22.70
CA ALA A 105 5.39 5.64 22.38
C ALA A 105 5.03 4.90 21.09
N ILE A 106 3.76 4.54 20.90
CA ILE A 106 3.26 3.93 19.67
C ILE A 106 3.47 4.88 18.49
N LEU A 107 3.11 6.15 18.63
CA LEU A 107 3.26 7.17 17.59
C LEU A 107 4.74 7.34 17.16
N ALA A 108 5.66 7.42 18.13
CA ALA A 108 7.08 7.51 17.85
C ALA A 108 7.63 6.25 17.15
N ALA A 109 7.18 5.06 17.57
CA ALA A 109 7.55 3.80 16.94
C ALA A 109 7.06 3.73 15.49
N ILE A 110 5.81 4.15 15.24
CA ILE A 110 5.21 4.23 13.90
C ILE A 110 5.99 5.20 13.02
N PHE A 111 6.27 6.40 13.52
CA PHE A 111 7.06 7.37 12.78
C PHE A 111 8.42 6.79 12.37
N LEU A 112 9.10 6.09 13.27
CA LEU A 112 10.42 5.52 13.01
C LEU A 112 10.37 4.40 11.95
N TYR A 113 9.44 3.45 12.06
CA TYR A 113 9.35 2.39 11.05
C TYR A 113 8.78 2.90 9.71
N ALA A 114 7.93 3.94 9.73
CA ALA A 114 7.40 4.56 8.52
C ALA A 114 8.49 5.28 7.70
N LEU A 115 9.50 5.87 8.36
CA LEU A 115 10.71 6.37 7.66
C LEU A 115 11.38 5.25 6.87
N GLY A 116 11.50 4.06 7.48
CA GLY A 116 12.02 2.87 6.80
C GLY A 116 11.14 2.42 5.65
N GLY A 117 9.83 2.38 5.88
CA GLY A 117 8.82 1.99 4.89
C GLY A 117 8.86 2.83 3.63
N GLY A 118 8.82 4.15 3.75
CA GLY A 118 8.90 5.06 2.60
C GLY A 118 10.19 4.87 1.79
N LEU A 119 11.34 4.79 2.46
CA LEU A 119 12.60 4.53 1.77
C LEU A 119 12.61 3.18 1.03
N ILE A 120 12.06 2.11 1.62
CA ILE A 120 11.97 0.80 0.97
C ILE A 120 11.09 0.91 -0.28
N GLU A 121 9.92 1.53 -0.17
CA GLU A 121 8.95 1.66 -1.26
C GLU A 121 9.55 2.34 -2.49
N VAL A 122 10.23 3.46 -2.30
CA VAL A 122 10.86 4.22 -3.39
C VAL A 122 12.02 3.49 -4.03
N MET A 123 12.78 2.69 -3.26
CA MET A 123 14.04 2.15 -3.74
C MET A 123 13.94 0.75 -4.37
N VAL A 124 13.04 -0.12 -3.91
CA VAL A 124 13.05 -1.53 -4.35
C VAL A 124 12.71 -1.69 -5.83
N SER A 125 11.76 -0.92 -6.35
CA SER A 125 11.38 -0.97 -7.77
C SER A 125 12.51 -0.50 -8.70
N PRO A 126 13.15 0.66 -8.50
CA PRO A 126 14.32 1.06 -9.28
C PRO A 126 15.50 0.08 -9.19
N ILE A 127 15.74 -0.52 -8.03
CA ILE A 127 16.80 -1.53 -7.87
C ILE A 127 16.52 -2.75 -8.76
N VAL A 128 15.29 -3.29 -8.73
CA VAL A 128 14.90 -4.46 -9.55
C VAL A 128 14.94 -4.10 -11.04
N GLU A 129 14.46 -2.92 -11.43
CA GLU A 129 14.48 -2.45 -12.81
C GLU A 129 15.90 -2.31 -13.36
N ALA A 130 16.85 -1.87 -12.53
CA ALA A 130 18.26 -1.74 -12.89
C ALA A 130 19.01 -3.08 -12.94
N CYS A 131 18.48 -4.14 -12.32
CA CYS A 131 19.09 -5.47 -12.38
C CYS A 131 19.01 -6.03 -13.81
N PRO A 132 20.11 -6.60 -14.35
CA PRO A 132 20.07 -7.29 -15.64
C PRO A 132 19.08 -8.45 -15.61
N SER A 133 18.07 -8.41 -16.46
CA SER A 133 17.05 -9.46 -16.61
C SER A 133 16.53 -9.47 -18.03
N GLU A 134 16.37 -10.67 -18.61
CA GLU A 134 15.68 -10.84 -19.90
C GLU A 134 14.18 -10.61 -19.78
N HIS A 135 13.62 -10.65 -18.56
CA HIS A 135 12.19 -10.56 -18.29
C HIS A 135 11.88 -9.53 -17.18
N LYS A 136 12.25 -8.28 -17.38
CA LYS A 136 12.06 -7.17 -16.42
C LYS A 136 10.61 -7.03 -15.94
N ALA A 137 9.65 -7.07 -16.88
CA ALA A 137 8.23 -6.99 -16.55
C ALA A 137 7.77 -8.12 -15.61
N LYS A 138 8.31 -9.35 -15.79
CA LYS A 138 8.04 -10.47 -14.89
C LYS A 138 8.63 -10.24 -13.50
N ALA A 139 9.87 -9.74 -13.41
CA ALA A 139 10.52 -9.45 -12.13
C ALA A 139 9.78 -8.36 -11.35
N MET A 140 9.33 -7.31 -12.03
CA MET A 140 8.51 -6.24 -11.44
C MET A 140 7.14 -6.74 -10.98
N SER A 141 6.43 -7.54 -11.80
CA SER A 141 5.16 -8.13 -11.42
C SER A 141 5.29 -9.02 -10.20
N LEU A 142 6.36 -9.84 -10.16
CA LEU A 142 6.65 -10.70 -9.02
C LEU A 142 6.98 -9.88 -7.77
N LEU A 143 7.80 -8.83 -7.89
CA LEU A 143 8.12 -7.90 -6.80
C LEU A 143 6.84 -7.36 -6.15
N HIS A 144 5.93 -6.79 -6.94
CA HIS A 144 4.67 -6.23 -6.42
C HIS A 144 3.73 -7.30 -5.85
N SER A 145 3.79 -8.55 -6.32
CA SER A 145 3.01 -9.64 -5.72
C SER A 145 3.52 -9.99 -4.31
N PHE A 146 4.82 -9.83 -4.03
CA PHE A 146 5.37 -10.08 -2.70
C PHE A 146 4.82 -9.12 -1.63
N TYR A 147 4.39 -7.92 -1.99
CA TYR A 147 3.64 -7.07 -1.06
C TYR A 147 2.31 -7.73 -0.64
N CYS A 148 1.52 -8.24 -1.59
CA CYS A 148 0.24 -8.89 -1.29
C CYS A 148 0.43 -10.16 -0.46
N TRP A 149 1.43 -10.99 -0.79
CA TRP A 149 1.79 -12.18 0.00
C TRP A 149 2.32 -11.81 1.37
N GLY A 150 3.11 -10.73 1.48
CA GLY A 150 3.57 -10.16 2.74
C GLY A 150 2.41 -9.69 3.61
N GLN A 151 1.42 -9.00 3.03
CA GLN A 151 0.20 -8.57 3.72
C GLN A 151 -0.60 -9.78 4.23
N LEU A 152 -0.87 -10.75 3.36
CA LEU A 152 -1.57 -12.00 3.75
C LEU A 152 -0.82 -12.71 4.88
N GLY A 153 0.50 -12.88 4.74
CA GLY A 153 1.35 -13.51 5.77
C GLY A 153 1.35 -12.73 7.08
N THR A 154 1.45 -11.39 7.02
CA THR A 154 1.40 -10.54 8.22
C THR A 154 0.09 -10.73 8.97
N VAL A 155 -1.04 -10.68 8.28
CA VAL A 155 -2.36 -10.86 8.90
C VAL A 155 -2.49 -12.28 9.46
N ALA A 156 -2.27 -13.31 8.65
CA ALA A 156 -2.49 -14.70 9.05
C ALA A 156 -1.58 -15.10 10.24
N ILE A 157 -0.29 -14.82 10.18
CA ILE A 157 0.67 -15.16 11.24
C ILE A 157 0.34 -14.37 12.51
N SER A 158 0.04 -13.07 12.39
CA SER A 158 -0.31 -12.24 13.55
C SER A 158 -1.58 -12.74 14.22
N THR A 159 -2.62 -13.04 13.45
CA THR A 159 -3.89 -13.54 13.97
C THR A 159 -3.72 -14.87 14.69
N LEU A 160 -3.01 -15.83 14.07
CA LEU A 160 -2.74 -17.14 14.68
C LEU A 160 -1.90 -17.01 15.95
N PHE A 161 -0.90 -16.12 15.95
CA PHE A 161 -0.09 -15.88 17.13
C PHE A 161 -0.93 -15.29 18.28
N LEU A 162 -1.72 -14.25 17.98
CA LEU A 162 -2.58 -13.62 18.99
C LEU A 162 -3.70 -14.55 19.47
N PHE A 163 -4.18 -15.44 18.61
CA PHE A 163 -5.11 -16.50 19.02
C PHE A 163 -4.47 -17.49 19.99
N ALA A 164 -3.24 -17.94 19.72
CA ALA A 164 -2.55 -18.94 20.53
C ALA A 164 -2.05 -18.37 21.88
N PHE A 165 -1.56 -17.12 21.90
CA PHE A 165 -0.88 -16.52 23.05
C PHE A 165 -1.68 -15.37 23.70
N GLY A 166 -2.88 -15.06 23.19
CA GLY A 166 -3.71 -13.96 23.65
C GLY A 166 -3.32 -12.59 23.06
N THR A 167 -4.30 -11.69 22.98
CA THR A 167 -4.10 -10.34 22.39
C THR A 167 -3.11 -9.49 23.18
N GLY A 168 -2.92 -9.73 24.47
CA GLY A 168 -1.92 -9.05 25.29
C GLY A 168 -0.46 -9.35 24.90
N SER A 169 -0.21 -10.39 24.08
CA SER A 169 1.13 -10.75 23.61
C SER A 169 1.59 -9.95 22.38
N TRP A 170 0.81 -8.97 21.91
CA TRP A 170 1.16 -8.13 20.77
C TRP A 170 2.55 -7.46 20.86
N PRO A 171 3.08 -7.07 22.05
CA PRO A 171 4.42 -6.51 22.13
C PRO A 171 5.50 -7.50 21.73
N VAL A 172 5.35 -8.78 22.11
CA VAL A 172 6.27 -9.85 21.70
C VAL A 172 6.18 -10.07 20.19
N LEU A 173 4.97 -10.07 19.63
CA LEU A 173 4.75 -10.22 18.20
C LEU A 173 5.38 -9.06 17.39
N ALA A 174 5.31 -7.83 17.87
CA ALA A 174 6.00 -6.68 17.26
C ALA A 174 7.51 -6.91 17.20
N CYS A 175 8.12 -7.42 18.29
CA CYS A 175 9.55 -7.78 18.29
C CYS A 175 9.86 -8.95 17.34
N LEU A 176 8.97 -9.92 17.17
CA LEU A 176 9.16 -11.03 16.22
C LEU A 176 9.10 -10.52 14.77
N TRP A 177 8.19 -9.60 14.45
CA TRP A 177 8.15 -8.99 13.11
C TRP A 177 9.42 -8.20 12.78
N ALA A 178 10.17 -7.71 13.77
CA ALA A 178 11.47 -7.06 13.57
C ALA A 178 12.53 -7.99 12.94
N ILE A 179 12.32 -9.32 12.96
CA ILE A 179 13.20 -10.29 12.29
C ILE A 179 13.20 -10.07 10.77
N VAL A 180 12.08 -9.67 10.17
CA VAL A 180 11.95 -9.48 8.71
C VAL A 180 12.90 -8.38 8.21
N PRO A 181 12.86 -7.14 8.73
CA PRO A 181 13.85 -6.14 8.34
C PRO A 181 15.29 -6.51 8.75
N ALA A 182 15.52 -7.27 9.81
CA ALA A 182 16.85 -7.76 10.16
C ALA A 182 17.41 -8.70 9.08
N ILE A 183 16.59 -9.60 8.53
CA ILE A 183 16.94 -10.42 7.36
C ILE A 183 17.23 -9.52 6.15
N GLY A 184 16.42 -8.49 5.90
CA GLY A 184 16.64 -7.51 4.84
C GLY A 184 18.01 -6.83 4.94
N ILE A 185 18.42 -6.39 6.14
CA ILE A 185 19.75 -5.80 6.39
C ILE A 185 20.85 -6.79 5.99
N ALA A 186 20.78 -8.03 6.46
CA ALA A 186 21.79 -9.05 6.18
C ALA A 186 21.88 -9.35 4.66
N MET A 187 20.75 -9.44 3.98
CA MET A 187 20.69 -9.70 2.54
C MET A 187 21.25 -8.52 1.73
N PHE A 188 20.84 -7.29 2.01
CA PHE A 188 21.35 -6.12 1.30
C PHE A 188 22.82 -5.83 1.59
N ALA A 189 23.32 -6.16 2.78
CA ALA A 189 24.74 -6.05 3.09
C ALA A 189 25.60 -6.90 2.15
N GLY A 190 25.16 -8.13 1.82
CA GLY A 190 25.84 -9.05 0.90
C GLY A 190 25.47 -8.87 -0.58
N ALA A 191 24.40 -8.15 -0.90
CA ALA A 191 23.89 -8.03 -2.27
C ALA A 191 24.77 -7.11 -3.15
N PRO A 192 25.08 -7.49 -4.40
CA PRO A 192 25.65 -6.59 -5.37
C PRO A 192 24.58 -5.55 -5.78
N MET A 193 24.93 -4.26 -5.77
CA MET A 193 24.00 -3.21 -6.15
C MET A 193 24.20 -2.80 -7.61
N PRO A 194 23.16 -2.80 -8.47
CA PRO A 194 23.28 -2.35 -9.84
C PRO A 194 23.54 -0.84 -9.87
N ARG A 195 24.17 -0.35 -10.95
CA ARG A 195 24.27 1.08 -11.20
C ARG A 195 22.91 1.58 -11.68
N ILE A 196 22.25 2.37 -10.87
CA ILE A 196 20.99 3.03 -11.20
C ILE A 196 21.39 4.40 -11.75
N VAL A 197 21.64 4.47 -13.06
CA VAL A 197 21.92 5.72 -13.76
C VAL A 197 20.64 6.09 -14.50
N PRO A 198 20.07 7.29 -14.31
CA PRO A 198 19.08 7.82 -15.21
C PRO A 198 19.77 8.11 -16.53
N GLU A 199 19.73 7.20 -17.51
CA GLU A 199 20.16 7.54 -18.86
C GLU A 199 19.18 8.56 -19.44
N GLY A 200 19.73 9.68 -19.93
CA GLY A 200 19.05 10.84 -20.46
C GLY A 200 18.09 10.57 -21.61
N THR A 201 16.92 10.07 -21.31
CA THR A 201 15.74 10.25 -22.14
C THR A 201 15.15 11.61 -21.80
N ALA A 202 14.92 12.46 -22.83
CA ALA A 202 14.26 13.75 -22.69
C ALA A 202 12.84 13.52 -22.14
N THR A 203 12.71 13.55 -20.82
CA THR A 203 11.43 13.40 -20.11
C THR A 203 10.72 14.74 -20.11
N MET A 204 9.38 14.71 -20.17
CA MET A 204 8.56 15.92 -20.03
C MET A 204 8.92 16.64 -18.74
N ARG A 205 9.03 17.97 -18.82
CA ARG A 205 9.18 18.81 -17.62
C ARG A 205 7.84 18.92 -16.88
N PHE A 206 7.88 19.23 -15.60
CA PHE A 206 6.66 19.46 -14.82
C PHE A 206 5.72 20.47 -15.47
N ALA A 207 6.27 21.56 -16.04
CA ALA A 207 5.51 22.59 -16.77
C ALA A 207 4.76 22.06 -18.00
N ASP A 208 5.24 20.99 -18.63
CA ASP A 208 4.60 20.38 -19.80
C ASP A 208 3.53 19.37 -19.38
N LEU A 209 3.77 18.61 -18.30
CA LEU A 209 2.79 17.72 -17.69
C LEU A 209 1.59 18.50 -17.11
N SER A 210 1.87 19.61 -16.42
CA SER A 210 0.83 20.44 -15.78
C SER A 210 -0.12 21.13 -16.77
N LYS A 211 0.25 21.23 -18.06
CA LYS A 211 -0.62 21.73 -19.11
C LYS A 211 -1.61 20.69 -19.66
N LYS A 212 -1.41 19.41 -19.32
CA LYS A 212 -2.25 18.32 -19.86
C LYS A 212 -3.42 18.03 -18.90
N PRO A 213 -4.69 18.23 -19.29
CA PRO A 213 -5.84 17.90 -18.42
C PRO A 213 -5.86 16.43 -18.05
N VAL A 214 -5.42 15.53 -18.93
CA VAL A 214 -5.34 14.09 -18.70
C VAL A 214 -4.39 13.76 -17.55
N PHE A 215 -3.34 14.56 -17.31
CA PHE A 215 -2.45 14.36 -16.16
C PHE A 215 -3.19 14.50 -14.83
N TYR A 216 -4.01 15.55 -14.68
CA TYR A 216 -4.80 15.75 -13.45
C TYR A 216 -5.85 14.68 -13.27
N LEU A 217 -6.42 14.18 -14.36
CA LEU A 217 -7.36 13.08 -14.33
C LEU A 217 -6.70 11.79 -13.81
N MET A 218 -5.51 11.44 -14.35
CA MET A 218 -4.73 10.29 -13.87
C MET A 218 -4.25 10.49 -12.43
N PHE A 219 -3.86 11.71 -12.05
CA PHE A 219 -3.50 12.07 -10.68
C PHE A 219 -4.66 11.81 -9.70
N LEU A 220 -5.87 12.28 -10.04
CA LEU A 220 -7.06 12.05 -9.23
C LEU A 220 -7.46 10.57 -9.18
N MET A 221 -7.34 9.85 -10.29
CA MET A 221 -7.55 8.40 -10.33
C MET A 221 -6.60 7.67 -9.38
N MET A 222 -5.32 8.02 -9.38
CA MET A 222 -4.31 7.39 -8.52
C MET A 222 -4.58 7.69 -7.03
N LEU A 223 -4.93 8.95 -6.70
CA LEU A 223 -5.34 9.34 -5.35
C LEU A 223 -6.54 8.51 -4.88
N CYS A 224 -7.57 8.41 -5.72
CA CYS A 224 -8.77 7.64 -5.39
C CYS A 224 -8.50 6.14 -5.29
N ALA A 225 -7.57 5.59 -6.10
CA ALA A 225 -7.18 4.20 -6.03
C ALA A 225 -6.54 3.87 -4.67
N GLY A 226 -5.56 4.68 -4.23
CA GLY A 226 -4.93 4.53 -2.92
C GLY A 226 -5.93 4.71 -1.76
N ALA A 227 -6.81 5.71 -1.87
CA ALA A 227 -7.82 5.98 -0.85
C ALA A 227 -8.86 4.85 -0.71
N ALA A 228 -9.31 4.28 -1.83
CA ALA A 228 -10.26 3.17 -1.82
C ALA A 228 -9.61 1.86 -1.34
N GLU A 229 -8.35 1.61 -1.67
CA GLU A 229 -7.61 0.44 -1.20
C GLU A 229 -7.40 0.51 0.31
N GLN A 230 -6.75 1.57 0.78
CA GLN A 230 -6.36 1.68 2.18
C GLN A 230 -7.55 2.04 3.10
N GLY A 231 -8.55 2.75 2.60
CA GLY A 231 -9.77 3.06 3.35
C GLY A 231 -10.53 1.81 3.82
N MET A 232 -10.53 0.73 3.04
CA MET A 232 -11.09 -0.55 3.46
C MET A 232 -10.07 -1.39 4.23
N SER A 233 -8.85 -1.56 3.66
CA SER A 233 -7.83 -2.46 4.19
C SER A 233 -7.44 -2.15 5.63
N GLN A 234 -7.23 -0.87 5.96
CA GLN A 234 -6.79 -0.44 7.29
C GLN A 234 -7.86 -0.62 8.37
N TRP A 235 -9.12 -0.55 8.01
CA TRP A 235 -10.23 -0.69 8.96
C TRP A 235 -10.89 -2.07 8.93
N ALA A 236 -10.49 -2.98 8.02
CA ALA A 236 -11.19 -4.26 7.80
C ALA A 236 -11.25 -5.14 9.06
N SER A 237 -10.16 -5.25 9.82
CA SER A 237 -10.14 -6.02 11.08
C SER A 237 -11.06 -5.38 12.13
N ALA A 238 -10.91 -4.08 12.39
CA ALA A 238 -11.74 -3.36 13.36
C ALA A 238 -13.23 -3.34 12.95
N PHE A 239 -13.52 -3.20 11.66
CA PHE A 239 -14.89 -3.28 11.13
C PHE A 239 -15.49 -4.67 11.35
N ALA A 240 -14.72 -5.73 11.10
CA ALA A 240 -15.20 -7.10 11.35
C ALA A 240 -15.50 -7.35 12.82
N GLU A 241 -14.63 -6.95 13.73
CA GLU A 241 -14.81 -7.12 15.17
C GLU A 241 -15.91 -6.21 15.71
N SER A 242 -15.78 -4.89 15.56
CA SER A 242 -16.67 -3.91 16.17
C SER A 242 -17.93 -3.64 15.37
N GLY A 243 -17.84 -3.67 14.03
CA GLY A 243 -18.95 -3.37 13.12
C GLY A 243 -19.86 -4.55 12.83
N LEU A 244 -19.30 -5.78 12.79
CA LEU A 244 -20.03 -7.01 12.47
C LEU A 244 -20.15 -7.98 13.66
N GLY A 245 -19.43 -7.74 14.76
CA GLY A 245 -19.49 -8.56 15.97
C GLY A 245 -18.91 -9.97 15.82
N VAL A 246 -18.00 -10.20 14.86
CA VAL A 246 -17.33 -11.48 14.69
C VAL A 246 -16.10 -11.58 15.59
N THR A 247 -15.66 -12.80 15.87
CA THR A 247 -14.42 -13.00 16.65
C THR A 247 -13.23 -12.47 15.88
N LYS A 248 -12.18 -12.02 16.58
CA LYS A 248 -10.96 -11.47 15.99
C LYS A 248 -10.36 -12.39 14.92
N VAL A 249 -10.27 -13.70 15.20
CA VAL A 249 -9.70 -14.67 14.26
C VAL A 249 -10.47 -14.68 12.93
N ILE A 250 -11.80 -14.76 13.01
CA ILE A 250 -12.66 -14.74 11.82
C ILE A 250 -12.55 -13.37 11.13
N GLY A 251 -12.58 -12.29 11.92
CA GLY A 251 -12.49 -10.93 11.43
C GLY A 251 -11.20 -10.67 10.65
N ASP A 252 -10.05 -11.06 11.19
CA ASP A 252 -8.75 -10.86 10.56
C ASP A 252 -8.58 -11.74 9.30
N LEU A 253 -8.98 -13.02 9.38
CA LEU A 253 -8.79 -13.94 8.25
C LEU A 253 -9.78 -13.68 7.11
N ALA A 254 -11.04 -13.41 7.41
CA ALA A 254 -12.07 -13.15 6.40
C ALA A 254 -12.18 -11.65 6.01
N GLY A 255 -11.61 -10.74 6.78
CA GLY A 255 -11.47 -9.32 6.44
C GLY A 255 -10.15 -9.05 5.70
N PRO A 256 -9.11 -8.53 6.41
CA PRO A 256 -7.89 -8.06 5.76
C PRO A 256 -7.07 -9.17 5.07
N ALA A 257 -7.07 -10.43 5.54
CA ALA A 257 -6.36 -11.50 4.86
C ALA A 257 -7.06 -11.92 3.56
N ALA A 258 -8.39 -12.06 3.57
CA ALA A 258 -9.17 -12.32 2.37
C ALA A 258 -9.10 -11.14 1.38
N PHE A 259 -9.09 -9.89 1.87
CA PHE A 259 -8.85 -8.70 1.06
C PHE A 259 -7.51 -8.80 0.31
N ALA A 260 -6.41 -9.10 1.03
CA ALA A 260 -5.08 -9.21 0.44
C ALA A 260 -4.99 -10.35 -0.60
N LEU A 261 -5.60 -11.51 -0.30
CA LEU A 261 -5.67 -12.65 -1.21
C LEU A 261 -6.41 -12.27 -2.51
N MET A 262 -7.57 -11.65 -2.39
CA MET A 262 -8.40 -11.23 -3.52
C MET A 262 -7.74 -10.12 -4.34
N MET A 263 -7.02 -9.20 -3.70
CA MET A 263 -6.20 -8.19 -4.38
C MET A 263 -5.07 -8.84 -5.19
N GLY A 264 -4.34 -9.79 -4.60
CA GLY A 264 -3.31 -10.55 -5.29
C GLY A 264 -3.87 -11.35 -6.47
N LEU A 265 -5.05 -11.95 -6.32
CA LEU A 265 -5.74 -12.68 -7.38
C LEU A 265 -6.13 -11.75 -8.55
N SER A 266 -6.69 -10.58 -8.28
CA SER A 266 -7.03 -9.58 -9.30
C SER A 266 -5.80 -9.15 -10.11
N ARG A 267 -4.68 -8.86 -9.45
CA ARG A 267 -3.40 -8.53 -10.09
C ARG A 267 -2.86 -9.67 -10.94
N THR A 268 -2.97 -10.92 -10.47
CA THR A 268 -2.54 -12.12 -11.19
C THR A 268 -3.40 -12.35 -12.44
N ILE A 269 -4.74 -12.25 -12.32
CA ILE A 269 -5.67 -12.40 -13.45
C ILE A 269 -5.33 -11.37 -14.53
N TYR A 270 -5.15 -10.10 -14.16
CA TYR A 270 -4.78 -9.10 -15.13
C TYR A 270 -3.37 -9.34 -15.71
N GLY A 271 -2.40 -9.76 -14.91
CA GLY A 271 -1.05 -10.10 -15.39
C GLY A 271 -1.03 -11.22 -16.43
N VAL A 272 -1.92 -12.21 -16.29
CA VAL A 272 -2.02 -13.35 -17.21
C VAL A 272 -2.93 -13.06 -18.42
N LEU A 273 -4.07 -12.42 -18.19
CA LEU A 273 -5.12 -12.22 -19.19
C LEU A 273 -5.17 -10.80 -19.76
N GLY A 274 -4.32 -9.89 -19.28
CA GLY A 274 -4.38 -8.45 -19.61
C GLY A 274 -4.31 -8.15 -21.12
N HIS A 275 -3.61 -9.01 -21.89
CA HIS A 275 -3.55 -8.89 -23.36
C HIS A 275 -4.90 -9.12 -24.05
N ARG A 276 -5.86 -9.76 -23.38
CA ARG A 276 -7.23 -10.04 -23.88
C ARG A 276 -8.28 -9.11 -23.27
N LEU A 277 -7.92 -8.36 -22.24
CA LEU A 277 -8.84 -7.52 -21.49
C LEU A 277 -8.68 -6.04 -21.89
N ASN A 278 -9.80 -5.37 -22.10
CA ASN A 278 -9.77 -3.91 -22.23
C ASN A 278 -9.52 -3.29 -20.86
N LEU A 279 -8.34 -2.68 -20.66
CA LEU A 279 -7.91 -2.11 -19.39
C LEU A 279 -8.92 -1.11 -18.82
N THR A 280 -9.39 -0.17 -19.65
CA THR A 280 -10.35 0.86 -19.23
C THR A 280 -11.67 0.25 -18.75
N ALA A 281 -12.18 -0.76 -19.49
CA ALA A 281 -13.39 -1.47 -19.10
C ALA A 281 -13.18 -2.27 -17.81
N PHE A 282 -12.01 -2.88 -17.64
CA PHE A 282 -11.68 -3.64 -16.44
C PHE A 282 -11.59 -2.74 -15.20
N ILE A 283 -10.93 -1.55 -15.30
CA ILE A 283 -10.89 -0.58 -14.20
C ILE A 283 -12.30 -0.05 -13.91
N ALA A 284 -13.11 0.27 -14.93
CA ALA A 284 -14.48 0.76 -14.75
C ALA A 284 -15.35 -0.27 -14.02
N SER A 285 -15.35 -1.54 -14.47
CA SER A 285 -16.11 -2.61 -13.81
C SER A 285 -15.62 -2.87 -12.38
N SER A 286 -14.31 -2.82 -12.15
CA SER A 286 -13.71 -2.90 -10.82
C SER A 286 -14.15 -1.74 -9.92
N SER A 287 -14.25 -0.52 -10.47
CA SER A 287 -14.73 0.65 -9.72
C SER A 287 -16.19 0.51 -9.33
N VAL A 288 -17.05 0.02 -10.23
CA VAL A 288 -18.48 -0.29 -9.93
C VAL A 288 -18.56 -1.34 -8.83
N LEU A 289 -17.78 -2.42 -8.93
CA LEU A 289 -17.71 -3.45 -7.90
C LEU A 289 -17.25 -2.87 -6.55
N CYS A 290 -16.24 -2.02 -6.56
CA CYS A 290 -15.72 -1.36 -5.36
C CYS A 290 -16.81 -0.54 -4.65
N VAL A 291 -17.54 0.31 -5.40
CA VAL A 291 -18.68 1.07 -4.86
C VAL A 291 -19.72 0.15 -4.25
N ALA A 292 -20.13 -0.90 -4.99
CA ALA A 292 -21.12 -1.86 -4.52
C ALA A 292 -20.66 -2.55 -3.23
N MET A 293 -19.39 -2.91 -3.11
CA MET A 293 -18.86 -3.57 -1.92
C MET A 293 -18.73 -2.61 -0.72
N TYR A 294 -18.30 -1.37 -0.93
CA TYR A 294 -18.31 -0.36 0.13
C TYR A 294 -19.72 -0.09 0.66
N LEU A 295 -20.70 0.04 -0.23
CA LEU A 295 -22.12 0.20 0.15
C LEU A 295 -22.64 -1.05 0.88
N THR A 296 -22.30 -2.23 0.40
CA THR A 296 -22.67 -3.49 1.08
C THR A 296 -22.08 -3.54 2.48
N ALA A 297 -20.80 -3.24 2.67
CA ALA A 297 -20.14 -3.19 3.98
C ALA A 297 -20.82 -2.17 4.91
N ALA A 298 -21.13 -0.98 4.41
CA ALA A 298 -21.74 0.10 5.18
C ALA A 298 -23.17 -0.20 5.61
N LEU A 299 -23.97 -0.84 4.76
CA LEU A 299 -25.42 -0.97 4.97
C LEU A 299 -25.82 -2.34 5.55
N THR A 300 -24.97 -3.37 5.42
CA THR A 300 -25.32 -4.71 5.90
C THR A 300 -25.22 -4.85 7.41
N THR A 301 -26.10 -5.69 7.96
CA THR A 301 -25.99 -6.20 9.34
C THR A 301 -25.56 -7.66 9.38
N ALA A 302 -25.53 -8.33 8.21
CA ALA A 302 -25.12 -9.73 8.09
C ALA A 302 -23.59 -9.86 8.06
N PRO A 303 -22.96 -10.53 9.04
CA PRO A 303 -21.49 -10.64 9.10
C PRO A 303 -20.86 -11.23 7.84
N VAL A 304 -21.47 -12.28 7.28
CA VAL A 304 -20.97 -12.95 6.06
C VAL A 304 -20.92 -11.98 4.87
N LEU A 305 -21.97 -11.18 4.68
CA LEU A 305 -22.03 -10.20 3.60
C LEU A 305 -21.01 -9.08 3.79
N GLY A 306 -20.82 -8.63 5.04
CA GLY A 306 -19.80 -7.62 5.36
C GLY A 306 -18.38 -8.11 5.08
N LEU A 307 -18.04 -9.33 5.47
CA LEU A 307 -16.74 -9.95 5.22
C LEU A 307 -16.51 -10.22 3.73
N LEU A 308 -17.54 -10.70 3.01
CA LEU A 308 -17.47 -10.84 1.54
C LEU A 308 -17.26 -9.49 0.86
N ALA A 309 -17.90 -8.43 1.36
CA ALA A 309 -17.72 -7.09 0.86
C ALA A 309 -16.26 -6.59 1.06
N CYS A 310 -15.65 -6.84 2.21
CA CYS A 310 -14.23 -6.54 2.43
C CYS A 310 -13.34 -7.31 1.45
N ALA A 311 -13.52 -8.61 1.31
CA ALA A 311 -12.73 -9.45 0.41
C ALA A 311 -12.84 -9.01 -1.06
N LEU A 312 -14.07 -8.78 -1.54
CA LEU A 312 -14.33 -8.36 -2.93
C LEU A 312 -13.90 -6.91 -3.19
N THR A 313 -13.86 -6.05 -2.16
CA THR A 313 -13.19 -4.75 -2.29
C THR A 313 -11.72 -4.94 -2.63
N GLY A 314 -11.02 -5.88 -1.97
CA GLY A 314 -9.64 -6.24 -2.31
C GLY A 314 -9.48 -6.62 -3.79
N PHE A 315 -10.37 -7.49 -4.31
CA PHE A 315 -10.36 -7.85 -5.73
C PHE A 315 -10.52 -6.60 -6.63
N SER A 316 -11.45 -5.74 -6.30
CA SER A 316 -11.77 -4.57 -7.10
C SER A 316 -10.63 -3.54 -7.16
N VAL A 317 -9.95 -3.28 -6.04
CA VAL A 317 -8.84 -2.29 -6.00
C VAL A 317 -7.55 -2.82 -6.61
N GLY A 318 -7.39 -4.13 -6.77
CA GLY A 318 -6.14 -4.74 -7.23
C GLY A 318 -5.61 -4.17 -8.56
N ILE A 319 -6.50 -3.85 -9.51
CA ILE A 319 -6.12 -3.28 -10.82
C ILE A 319 -6.04 -1.75 -10.83
N MET A 320 -6.65 -1.06 -9.85
CA MET A 320 -6.81 0.39 -9.94
C MET A 320 -5.47 1.12 -9.98
N TRP A 321 -4.55 0.74 -9.12
CA TRP A 321 -3.21 1.34 -9.07
C TRP A 321 -2.37 1.02 -10.32
N PRO A 322 -2.05 -0.25 -10.64
CA PRO A 322 -1.24 -0.57 -11.81
C PRO A 322 -1.92 -0.19 -13.12
N GLY A 323 -3.25 -0.28 -13.18
CA GLY A 323 -4.01 0.09 -14.37
C GLY A 323 -3.98 1.60 -14.63
N THR A 324 -4.01 2.44 -13.59
CA THR A 324 -3.89 3.89 -13.75
C THR A 324 -2.51 4.27 -14.28
N PHE A 325 -1.44 3.62 -13.81
CA PHE A 325 -0.11 3.81 -14.38
C PHE A 325 -0.05 3.46 -15.87
N SER A 326 -0.63 2.32 -16.26
CA SER A 326 -0.67 1.90 -17.66
C SER A 326 -1.46 2.88 -18.52
N MET A 327 -2.64 3.32 -18.05
CA MET A 327 -3.44 4.33 -18.75
C MET A 327 -2.70 5.67 -18.90
N ALA A 328 -1.96 6.08 -17.87
CA ALA A 328 -1.17 7.31 -17.91
C ALA A 328 -0.01 7.21 -18.92
N ALA A 329 0.67 6.06 -18.99
CA ALA A 329 1.72 5.82 -19.96
C ALA A 329 1.20 5.87 -21.41
N ASP A 330 0.03 5.27 -21.64
CA ASP A 330 -0.62 5.28 -22.97
C ASP A 330 -1.12 6.68 -23.38
N ALA A 331 -1.67 7.43 -22.41
CA ALA A 331 -2.24 8.76 -22.65
C ALA A 331 -1.16 9.86 -22.76
N MET A 332 0.01 9.66 -22.17
CA MET A 332 1.10 10.63 -22.13
C MET A 332 2.44 9.99 -22.50
N PRO A 333 2.63 9.59 -23.79
CA PRO A 333 3.92 9.11 -24.27
C PRO A 333 5.01 10.15 -24.00
N GLY A 334 6.11 9.73 -23.38
CA GLY A 334 7.19 10.63 -22.97
C GLY A 334 7.02 11.33 -21.62
N GLY A 335 5.96 11.01 -20.84
CA GLY A 335 5.77 11.50 -19.47
C GLY A 335 6.91 11.11 -18.52
N GLY A 336 7.57 9.98 -18.81
CA GLY A 336 8.81 9.56 -18.16
C GLY A 336 8.70 9.36 -16.65
N THR A 337 9.85 9.27 -16.01
CA THR A 337 9.97 9.00 -14.54
C THR A 337 9.24 10.04 -13.68
N LEU A 338 9.25 11.32 -14.10
CA LEU A 338 8.59 12.38 -13.34
C LEU A 338 7.07 12.17 -13.24
N MET A 339 6.43 11.78 -14.36
CA MET A 339 4.99 11.49 -14.37
C MET A 339 4.66 10.35 -13.39
N PHE A 340 5.40 9.24 -13.45
CA PHE A 340 5.18 8.11 -12.56
C PHE A 340 5.40 8.47 -11.09
N ALA A 341 6.45 9.27 -10.80
CA ALA A 341 6.71 9.73 -9.43
C ALA A 341 5.57 10.60 -8.89
N LEU A 342 5.06 11.55 -9.70
CA LEU A 342 3.94 12.40 -9.29
C LEU A 342 2.64 11.60 -9.08
N LEU A 343 2.39 10.60 -9.92
CA LEU A 343 1.24 9.71 -9.75
C LEU A 343 1.39 8.82 -8.49
N ALA A 344 2.60 8.34 -8.19
CA ALA A 344 2.86 7.61 -6.94
C ALA A 344 2.59 8.49 -5.72
N VAL A 345 3.04 9.76 -5.74
CA VAL A 345 2.71 10.74 -4.69
C VAL A 345 1.20 10.92 -4.54
N ALA A 346 0.44 10.98 -5.65
CA ALA A 346 -1.03 11.06 -5.59
C ALA A 346 -1.63 9.82 -4.91
N GLY A 347 -1.14 8.64 -5.25
CA GLY A 347 -1.56 7.40 -4.60
C GLY A 347 -1.24 7.36 -3.11
N ALA A 348 -0.03 7.79 -2.71
CA ALA A 348 0.36 7.87 -1.31
C ALA A 348 -0.50 8.88 -0.52
N LEU A 349 -0.87 10.02 -1.14
CA LEU A 349 -1.86 10.95 -0.57
C LEU A 349 -3.21 10.28 -0.36
N GLY A 350 -3.64 9.44 -1.31
CA GLY A 350 -4.84 8.62 -1.17
C GLY A 350 -4.75 7.61 -0.04
N CYS A 351 -3.62 6.91 0.07
CA CYS A 351 -3.36 5.94 1.13
C CYS A 351 -3.41 6.58 2.53
N ALA A 352 -2.96 7.81 2.68
CA ALA A 352 -3.09 8.57 3.91
C ALA A 352 -4.51 9.09 4.13
N GLY A 353 -5.13 9.67 3.09
CA GLY A 353 -6.42 10.36 3.17
C GLY A 353 -7.62 9.42 3.30
N GLY A 354 -7.61 8.28 2.59
CA GLY A 354 -8.71 7.32 2.60
C GLY A 354 -9.06 6.82 4.01
N PRO A 355 -8.11 6.17 4.71
CA PRO A 355 -8.33 5.72 6.09
C PRO A 355 -8.63 6.86 7.05
N ALA A 356 -8.00 8.04 6.86
CA ALA A 356 -8.25 9.21 7.68
C ALA A 356 -9.72 9.67 7.57
N VAL A 357 -10.26 9.76 6.36
CA VAL A 357 -11.67 10.09 6.13
C VAL A 357 -12.58 9.06 6.80
N VAL A 358 -12.34 7.76 6.58
CA VAL A 358 -13.14 6.69 7.19
C VAL A 358 -13.12 6.79 8.72
N GLY A 359 -11.93 6.93 9.33
CA GLY A 359 -11.78 6.98 10.78
C GLY A 359 -12.35 8.25 11.41
N LEU A 360 -12.13 9.44 10.81
CA LEU A 360 -12.66 10.70 11.32
C LEU A 360 -14.19 10.77 11.21
N VAL A 361 -14.74 10.31 10.08
CA VAL A 361 -16.20 10.24 9.91
C VAL A 361 -16.80 9.23 10.91
N ALA A 362 -16.17 8.08 11.11
CA ALA A 362 -16.61 7.11 12.11
C ALA A 362 -16.62 7.74 13.51
N SER A 363 -15.53 8.38 13.92
CA SER A 363 -15.40 9.05 15.22
C SER A 363 -16.48 10.14 15.43
N ALA A 364 -16.74 10.96 14.40
CA ALA A 364 -17.78 12.00 14.45
C ALA A 364 -19.21 11.45 14.53
N ASN A 365 -19.42 10.15 14.26
CA ASN A 365 -20.72 9.49 14.22
C ASN A 365 -20.80 8.32 15.22
N GLY A 366 -20.30 8.52 16.43
CA GLY A 366 -20.38 7.54 17.52
C GLY A 366 -19.57 6.27 17.29
N ASP A 367 -18.39 6.42 16.71
CA ASP A 367 -17.43 5.37 16.34
C ASP A 367 -17.99 4.32 15.35
N SER A 368 -18.97 4.75 14.54
CA SER A 368 -19.60 3.90 13.53
C SER A 368 -18.70 3.73 12.29
N LEU A 369 -17.93 2.64 12.23
CA LEU A 369 -17.14 2.29 11.05
C LEU A 369 -18.00 2.07 9.80
N LYS A 370 -19.27 1.66 9.95
CA LYS A 370 -20.23 1.58 8.84
C LYS A 370 -20.43 2.94 8.19
N THR A 371 -20.61 3.99 9.00
CA THR A 371 -20.74 5.36 8.49
C THR A 371 -19.45 5.85 7.85
N GLY A 372 -18.31 5.55 8.45
CA GLY A 372 -17.00 5.84 7.85
C GLY A 372 -16.80 5.18 6.48
N LEU A 373 -17.12 3.89 6.34
CA LEU A 373 -17.03 3.16 5.08
C LEU A 373 -18.04 3.69 4.04
N LEU A 374 -19.24 4.13 4.45
CA LEU A 374 -20.19 4.77 3.54
C LEU A 374 -19.56 5.97 2.86
N PHE A 375 -18.90 6.84 3.61
CA PHE A 375 -18.16 7.98 3.04
C PHE A 375 -16.93 7.53 2.24
N GLY A 376 -16.27 6.46 2.62
CA GLY A 376 -15.15 5.85 1.87
C GLY A 376 -15.54 5.45 0.44
N SER A 377 -16.81 5.11 0.18
CA SER A 377 -17.32 4.78 -1.15
C SER A 377 -17.17 5.92 -2.17
N MET A 378 -17.08 7.16 -1.72
CA MET A 378 -16.90 8.34 -2.58
C MET A 378 -15.62 8.25 -3.43
N PHE A 379 -14.55 7.68 -2.89
CA PHE A 379 -13.30 7.54 -3.64
C PHE A 379 -13.46 6.63 -4.86
N ALA A 380 -14.15 5.50 -4.70
CA ALA A 380 -14.44 4.61 -5.81
C ALA A 380 -15.42 5.23 -6.84
N LEU A 381 -16.40 6.04 -6.38
CA LEU A 381 -17.29 6.80 -7.26
C LEU A 381 -16.54 7.85 -8.08
N VAL A 382 -15.67 8.62 -7.45
CA VAL A 382 -14.84 9.62 -8.14
C VAL A 382 -13.90 8.93 -9.14
N LEU A 383 -13.28 7.81 -8.76
CA LEU A 383 -12.43 7.04 -9.66
C LEU A 383 -13.22 6.56 -10.87
N LEU A 384 -14.42 6.02 -10.69
CA LEU A 384 -15.30 5.60 -11.79
C LEU A 384 -15.62 6.78 -12.72
N ALA A 385 -15.97 7.94 -12.18
CA ALA A 385 -16.22 9.14 -12.97
C ALA A 385 -14.98 9.56 -13.79
N CYS A 386 -13.79 9.48 -13.19
CA CYS A 386 -12.54 9.77 -13.87
C CYS A 386 -12.24 8.77 -15.00
N VAL A 387 -12.48 7.48 -14.79
CA VAL A 387 -12.31 6.44 -15.84
C VAL A 387 -13.24 6.70 -17.03
N VAL A 388 -14.50 7.05 -16.74
CA VAL A 388 -15.49 7.40 -17.80
C VAL A 388 -15.06 8.65 -18.56
N ALA A 389 -14.56 9.68 -17.85
CA ALA A 389 -14.04 10.89 -18.47
C ALA A 389 -12.78 10.60 -19.33
N ALA A 390 -11.83 9.80 -18.81
CA ALA A 390 -10.63 9.42 -19.53
C ALA A 390 -10.94 8.68 -20.85
N ARG A 391 -11.96 7.80 -20.84
CA ARG A 391 -12.41 7.10 -22.04
C ARG A 391 -12.85 8.07 -23.14
N LYS A 392 -13.56 9.14 -22.79
CA LYS A 392 -14.02 10.15 -23.76
C LYS A 392 -12.85 10.95 -24.33
N THR A 393 -11.87 11.31 -23.51
CA THR A 393 -10.71 12.10 -23.92
C THR A 393 -9.77 11.30 -24.84
N VAL A 394 -9.49 10.04 -24.51
CA VAL A 394 -8.59 9.17 -25.30
C VAL A 394 -9.25 8.72 -26.62
N VAL A 395 -10.57 8.55 -26.65
CA VAL A 395 -11.30 8.18 -27.90
C VAL A 395 -11.46 9.40 -28.81
N GLY A 396 -11.71 10.60 -28.24
CA GLY A 396 -11.87 11.83 -29.02
C GLY A 396 -10.59 12.30 -29.73
N GLU A 397 -9.40 11.96 -29.18
CA GLU A 397 -8.09 12.25 -29.83
C GLU A 397 -7.73 11.25 -30.96
N ARG A 398 -8.45 10.13 -31.10
CA ARG A 398 -8.24 9.10 -32.13
C ARG A 398 -9.17 9.24 -33.35
N GLU A 399 -10.12 10.16 -33.35
CA GLU A 399 -10.87 10.47 -34.58
C GLU A 399 -9.97 11.25 -35.53
N PRO A 400 -9.67 10.71 -36.72
CA PRO A 400 -8.90 11.45 -37.73
C PRO A 400 -9.73 12.64 -38.21
N LEU A 401 -9.11 13.81 -38.23
CA LEU A 401 -9.56 14.94 -39.03
C LEU A 401 -9.66 14.44 -40.47
N HIS A 402 -10.88 14.25 -40.97
CA HIS A 402 -11.17 14.04 -42.39
C HIS A 402 -11.00 15.33 -43.16
#